data_b5b6ea7428e83c31b65a8a6dab120f66
#
_entry.id   b5b6ea7428e83c31b65a8a6dab120f66
#
_cell.length_a   1.000
_cell.length_b   1.000
_cell.length_c   1.000
_cell.angle_alpha   90.00
_cell.angle_beta   90.00
_cell.angle_gamma   90.00
#
_symmetry.space_group_name_H-M   'P 1'
#
loop_
_entity.id
_entity.type
_entity.pdbx_description
1 polymer ?
#
loop_
_entity_poly.entity_id
_entity_poly.type
_entity_poly.pdbx_seq_one_letter_code
_entity_poly.pdbx_strand_id
1 'polypeptide(L)'
;MKISVLGCGRWGSFIAWYLSRLGNEVVSWGPEGDPSYEILKNTGRNEYVALDEKITLTCDLERAVRTAEVIVISISAQGLRGFMQRITRYPVSDKVFVLCMK
;
A
#
# COMPACT_ATOMS: atom_id res chain seq x y z
N MET A 1 -9.89 10.63 4.75
CA MET A 1 -8.45 10.83 4.47
C MET A 1 -8.01 9.87 3.39
N LYS A 2 -7.13 10.30 2.51
CA LYS A 2 -6.61 9.46 1.43
C LYS A 2 -5.29 8.85 1.86
N ILE A 3 -5.25 7.53 1.92
CA ILE A 3 -4.09 6.78 2.43
C ILE A 3 -3.68 5.74 1.40
N SER A 4 -2.40 5.71 1.08
CA SER A 4 -1.83 4.63 0.28
C SER A 4 -1.02 3.71 1.18
N VAL A 5 -1.26 2.41 1.08
CA VAL A 5 -0.48 1.39 1.76
C VAL A 5 0.40 0.71 0.73
N LEU A 6 1.70 0.89 0.87
CA LEU A 6 2.68 0.36 -0.09
C LEU A 6 3.22 -0.96 0.44
N GLY A 7 2.72 -2.03 -0.13
CA GLY A 7 3.01 -3.40 0.26
C GLY A 7 1.72 -4.18 0.46
N CYS A 8 1.68 -5.40 -0.08
CA CYS A 8 0.49 -6.25 -0.08
C CYS A 8 0.68 -7.55 0.69
N GLY A 9 1.73 -7.66 1.48
CA GLY A 9 1.96 -8.84 2.30
C GLY A 9 1.00 -8.90 3.48
N ARG A 10 1.36 -9.70 4.47
CA ARG A 10 0.51 -9.94 5.64
C ARG A 10 0.11 -8.64 6.34
N TRP A 11 1.09 -7.81 6.71
CA TRP A 11 0.83 -6.58 7.44
C TRP A 11 0.23 -5.51 6.56
N GLY A 12 0.71 -5.37 5.32
CA GLY A 12 0.19 -4.37 4.40
C GLY A 12 -1.28 -4.58 4.09
N SER A 13 -1.69 -5.82 3.83
CA SER A 13 -3.09 -6.11 3.56
C SER A 13 -3.98 -5.89 4.79
N PHE A 14 -3.49 -6.25 5.98
CA PHE A 14 -4.23 -6.02 7.22
C PHE A 14 -4.42 -4.52 7.47
N ILE A 15 -3.36 -3.73 7.30
CA ILE A 15 -3.42 -2.27 7.51
C ILE A 15 -4.40 -1.64 6.51
N ALA A 16 -4.35 -2.04 5.25
CA ALA A 16 -5.28 -1.52 4.24
C ALA A 16 -6.73 -1.83 4.62
N TRP A 17 -6.99 -3.06 5.03
CA TRP A 17 -8.30 -3.49 5.48
C TRP A 17 -8.79 -2.65 6.65
N TYR A 18 -7.94 -2.49 7.67
CA TYR A 18 -8.30 -1.78 8.89
C TYR A 18 -8.60 -0.30 8.62
N LEU A 19 -7.73 0.36 7.86
CA LEU A 19 -7.88 1.78 7.55
C LEU A 19 -9.14 2.03 6.71
N SER A 20 -9.48 1.13 5.81
CA SER A 20 -10.72 1.22 5.04
C SER A 20 -11.93 1.11 5.94
N ARG A 21 -11.90 0.22 6.92
CA ARG A 21 -13.00 0.07 7.89
C ARG A 21 -13.21 1.31 8.74
N LEU A 22 -12.15 2.08 8.96
CA LEU A 22 -12.25 3.36 9.69
C LEU A 22 -12.80 4.50 8.84
N GLY A 23 -13.13 4.25 7.58
CA GLY A 23 -13.75 5.25 6.71
C GLY A 23 -12.78 6.01 5.80
N ASN A 24 -11.52 5.59 5.72
CA ASN A 24 -10.54 6.23 4.84
C ASN A 24 -10.65 5.70 3.41
N GLU A 25 -10.26 6.54 2.45
CA GLU A 25 -10.04 6.10 1.08
C GLU A 25 -8.66 5.45 1.00
N VAL A 26 -8.60 4.18 0.68
CA VAL A 26 -7.36 3.41 0.72
C VAL A 26 -6.98 2.91 -0.67
N VAL A 27 -5.72 3.14 -1.03
CA VAL A 27 -5.07 2.54 -2.19
C VAL A 27 -4.06 1.54 -1.66
N SER A 28 -4.14 0.30 -2.11
CA SER A 28 -3.19 -0.75 -1.76
C SER A 28 -2.29 -1.01 -2.96
N TRP A 29 -1.00 -0.81 -2.79
CA TRP A 29 -0.03 -0.99 -3.87
C TRP A 29 0.82 -2.22 -3.63
N GLY A 30 1.07 -2.97 -4.71
CA GLY A 30 2.04 -4.05 -4.73
C GLY A 30 2.78 -4.06 -6.06
N PRO A 31 4.00 -4.63 -6.09
CA PRO A 31 4.75 -4.73 -7.34
C PRO A 31 4.04 -5.63 -8.35
N GLU A 32 4.12 -5.27 -9.62
CA GLU A 32 3.57 -6.10 -10.68
C GLU A 32 4.21 -7.48 -10.65
N GLY A 33 3.39 -8.53 -10.72
CA GLY A 33 3.87 -9.91 -10.69
C GLY A 33 4.17 -10.47 -9.31
N ASP A 34 4.04 -9.65 -8.27
CA ASP A 34 4.25 -10.12 -6.90
C ASP A 34 3.10 -11.07 -6.49
N PRO A 35 3.41 -12.29 -5.98
CA PRO A 35 2.37 -13.25 -5.64
C PRO A 35 1.33 -12.72 -4.65
N SER A 36 1.75 -11.95 -3.64
CA SER A 36 0.82 -11.38 -2.66
C SER A 36 -0.14 -10.40 -3.31
N TYR A 37 0.36 -9.56 -4.21
CA TYR A 37 -0.48 -8.62 -4.94
C TYR A 37 -1.45 -9.35 -5.88
N GLU A 38 -0.95 -10.34 -6.62
CA GLU A 38 -1.78 -11.06 -7.58
C GLU A 38 -2.94 -11.80 -6.91
N ILE A 39 -2.72 -12.38 -5.74
CA ILE A 39 -3.79 -13.04 -4.99
C ILE A 39 -4.89 -12.03 -4.63
N LEU A 40 -4.52 -10.87 -4.11
CA LEU A 40 -5.50 -9.84 -3.76
C LEU A 40 -6.21 -9.30 -4.98
N LYS A 41 -5.50 -9.10 -6.08
CA LYS A 41 -6.06 -8.57 -7.30
C LYS A 41 -7.08 -9.53 -7.90
N ASN A 42 -6.80 -10.82 -7.89
CA ASN A 42 -7.64 -11.83 -8.53
C ASN A 42 -8.83 -12.27 -7.68
N THR A 43 -8.66 -12.29 -6.34
CA THR A 43 -9.67 -12.85 -5.45
C THR A 43 -10.26 -11.83 -4.46
N GLY A 44 -9.64 -10.68 -4.28
CA GLY A 44 -10.07 -9.67 -3.31
C GLY A 44 -9.72 -10.03 -1.87
N ARG A 45 -9.03 -11.13 -1.64
CA ARG A 45 -8.68 -11.57 -0.29
C ARG A 45 -7.43 -12.44 -0.27
N ASN A 46 -6.85 -12.57 0.92
CA ASN A 46 -5.80 -13.54 1.18
C ASN A 46 -6.20 -14.37 2.41
N GLU A 47 -5.25 -15.12 2.97
CA GLU A 47 -5.56 -15.98 4.14
C GLU A 47 -5.80 -15.18 5.43
N TYR A 48 -5.54 -13.89 5.43
CA TYR A 48 -5.67 -13.04 6.64
C TYR A 48 -6.86 -12.12 6.60
N VAL A 49 -7.17 -11.54 5.45
CA VAL A 49 -8.23 -10.53 5.33
C VAL A 49 -8.94 -10.64 3.99
N ALA A 50 -10.20 -10.18 3.97
CA ALA A 50 -10.96 -9.92 2.75
C ALA A 50 -11.04 -8.41 2.59
N LEU A 51 -10.50 -7.88 1.49
CA LEU A 51 -10.48 -6.44 1.26
C LEU A 51 -11.84 -5.95 0.78
N ASP A 52 -12.21 -4.77 1.27
CA ASP A 52 -13.41 -4.08 0.82
C ASP A 52 -13.26 -3.68 -0.65
N GLU A 53 -14.34 -3.73 -1.40
CA GLU A 53 -14.37 -3.30 -2.81
C GLU A 53 -13.97 -1.84 -2.98
N LYS A 54 -14.10 -1.03 -1.94
CA LYS A 54 -13.70 0.38 -1.95
C LYS A 54 -12.19 0.57 -1.96
N ILE A 55 -11.42 -0.46 -1.62
CA ILE A 55 -9.97 -0.38 -1.65
C ILE A 55 -9.50 -0.53 -3.10
N THR A 56 -8.75 0.45 -3.57
CA THR A 56 -8.17 0.40 -4.92
C THR A 56 -6.86 -0.36 -4.87
N LEU A 57 -6.78 -1.46 -5.62
CA LEU A 57 -5.54 -2.22 -5.78
C LEU A 57 -4.83 -1.73 -7.04
N THR A 58 -3.54 -1.42 -6.93
CA THR A 58 -2.76 -0.93 -8.06
C THR A 58 -1.31 -1.39 -7.97
N CYS A 59 -0.67 -1.57 -9.12
CA CYS A 59 0.77 -1.74 -9.21
C CYS A 59 1.47 -0.47 -9.74
N ASP A 60 0.72 0.60 -9.91
CA ASP A 60 1.25 1.90 -10.34
C ASP A 60 1.71 2.70 -9.14
N LEU A 61 3.02 2.70 -8.89
CA LEU A 61 3.60 3.36 -7.71
C LEU A 61 3.40 4.87 -7.74
N GLU A 62 3.53 5.49 -8.90
CA GLU A 62 3.35 6.93 -9.03
C GLU A 62 1.93 7.34 -8.63
N ARG A 63 0.94 6.61 -9.11
CA ARG A 63 -0.46 6.87 -8.76
C ARG A 63 -0.68 6.74 -7.26
N ALA A 64 -0.16 5.68 -6.65
CA ALA A 64 -0.31 5.46 -5.23
C ALA A 64 0.31 6.58 -4.41
N VAL A 65 1.48 7.07 -4.81
CA VAL A 65 2.17 8.15 -4.11
C VAL A 65 1.45 9.48 -4.29
N ARG A 66 1.05 9.82 -5.53
CA ARG A 66 0.46 11.13 -5.84
C ARG A 66 -0.90 11.35 -5.20
N THR A 67 -1.71 10.30 -5.08
CA THR A 67 -3.09 10.44 -4.62
C THR A 67 -3.23 10.50 -3.11
N ALA A 68 -2.21 10.11 -2.37
CA ALA A 68 -2.30 9.96 -0.92
C ALA A 68 -1.86 11.20 -0.15
N GLU A 69 -2.52 11.46 0.98
CA GLU A 69 -2.07 12.41 1.99
C GLU A 69 -1.11 11.73 2.96
N VAL A 70 -1.38 10.45 3.26
CA VAL A 70 -0.56 9.62 4.15
C VAL A 70 -0.10 8.39 3.37
N ILE A 71 1.16 8.08 3.48
CA ILE A 71 1.75 6.91 2.82
C ILE A 71 2.28 5.96 3.90
N VAL A 72 1.69 4.78 3.98
CA VAL A 72 2.12 3.73 4.89
C VAL A 72 3.02 2.78 4.12
N ILE A 73 4.23 2.58 4.61
CA ILE A 73 5.21 1.70 3.97
C ILE A 73 5.30 0.40 4.75
N SER A 74 4.95 -0.70 4.09
CA SER A 74 4.93 -2.03 4.69
C SER A 74 5.63 -3.01 3.75
N ILE A 75 6.93 -2.83 3.58
CA ILE A 75 7.80 -3.71 2.79
C ILE A 75 8.91 -4.26 3.67
N SER A 76 9.73 -5.16 3.15
CA SER A 76 10.84 -5.70 3.93
C SER A 76 11.91 -4.62 4.17
N ALA A 77 12.58 -4.71 5.32
CA ALA A 77 13.62 -3.74 5.68
C ALA A 77 14.77 -3.73 4.68
N GLN A 78 15.08 -4.89 4.09
CA GLN A 78 16.18 -5.00 3.12
C GLN A 78 15.95 -4.17 1.87
N GLY A 79 14.70 -4.03 1.44
CA GLY A 79 14.37 -3.26 0.25
C GLY A 79 14.09 -1.79 0.50
N LEU A 80 14.07 -1.36 1.76
CA LEU A 80 13.57 -0.03 2.11
C LEU A 80 14.35 1.10 1.46
N ARG A 81 15.68 1.04 1.49
CA ARG A 81 16.51 2.13 0.96
C ARG A 81 16.25 2.36 -0.53
N GLY A 82 16.29 1.31 -1.33
CA GLY A 82 16.04 1.41 -2.76
C GLY A 82 14.62 1.85 -3.05
N PHE A 83 13.67 1.39 -2.25
CA PHE A 83 12.28 1.75 -2.40
C PHE A 83 12.06 3.24 -2.11
N MET A 84 12.67 3.75 -1.04
CA MET A 84 12.57 5.18 -0.70
C MET A 84 13.20 6.05 -1.79
N GLN A 85 14.27 5.61 -2.42
CA GLN A 85 14.86 6.33 -3.55
C GLN A 85 13.89 6.43 -4.73
N ARG A 86 13.10 5.40 -4.97
CA ARG A 86 12.06 5.42 -6.02
C ARG A 86 10.95 6.41 -5.68
N ILE A 87 10.49 6.40 -4.44
CA ILE A 87 9.38 7.25 -3.99
C ILE A 87 9.75 8.72 -4.05
N THR A 88 10.97 9.07 -3.65
CA THR A 88 11.38 10.47 -3.58
C THR A 88 11.56 11.13 -4.94
N ARG A 89 11.43 10.39 -6.02
CA ARG A 89 11.37 10.96 -7.37
C ARG A 89 10.04 11.69 -7.63
N TYR A 90 9.02 11.42 -6.81
CA TYR A 90 7.71 12.05 -6.92
C TYR A 90 7.59 13.18 -5.91
N PRO A 91 6.66 14.14 -6.10
CA PRO A 91 6.48 15.21 -5.11
C PRO A 91 5.86 14.65 -3.83
N VAL A 92 6.66 14.59 -2.76
CA VAL A 92 6.26 14.00 -1.48
C VAL A 92 6.41 14.93 -0.29
N SER A 93 6.78 16.20 -0.53
CA SER A 93 7.14 17.12 0.55
C SER A 93 5.99 17.47 1.49
N ASP A 94 4.75 17.33 1.03
CA ASP A 94 3.55 17.64 1.80
C ASP A 94 2.85 16.39 2.35
N LYS A 95 3.51 15.24 2.28
CA LYS A 95 2.91 13.97 2.68
C LYS A 95 3.50 13.45 3.98
N VAL A 96 2.68 12.73 4.73
CA VAL A 96 3.09 12.06 5.96
C VAL A 96 3.45 10.61 5.63
N PHE A 97 4.61 10.17 6.09
CA PHE A 97 5.07 8.79 5.92
C PHE A 97 5.00 8.04 7.24
N VAL A 98 4.45 6.84 7.20
CA VAL A 98 4.38 5.94 8.34
C VAL A 98 5.07 4.63 7.96
N LEU A 99 6.06 4.24 8.75
CA LEU A 99 6.78 2.98 8.52
C LEU A 99 6.17 1.89 9.41
N CYS A 100 5.62 0.86 8.78
CA CYS A 100 5.06 -0.30 9.45
C CYS A 100 5.86 -1.52 9.05
N MET A 101 7.04 -1.66 9.63
CA MET A 101 7.98 -2.70 9.24
C MET A 101 8.18 -3.69 10.36
N LYS A 102 8.49 -4.89 9.95
CA LYS A 102 8.76 -5.96 10.86
C LYS A 102 10.23 -6.00 11.23
#